data_d13cb55951373dd5570a07b88be923f7
#
_entry.id   d13cb55951373dd5570a07b88be923f7
#
_cell.length_a   1.000
_cell.length_b   1.000
_cell.length_c   1.000
_cell.angle_alpha   90.00
_cell.angle_beta   90.00
_cell.angle_gamma   90.00
#
_symmetry.space_group_name_H-M   'P 1'
#
loop_
_entity.id
_entity.type
_entity.pdbx_description
1 polymer ?
#
loop_
_entity_poly.entity_id
_entity_poly.type
_entity_poly.pdbx_seq_one_letter_code
_entity_poly.pdbx_strand_id
1 'polypeptide(L)'
;MAGCGAEKDNQEKGIIVDSTMNTVTLVSTAGDTLGFSTMDAERVCPDGILLGDTATVYFKGKLKPGEYIPVSKLVVAAAPRPEKLLVGSWVQPIPGLEGAQGVALQADGTAASINMNTLQYEKWSYDGGDLVLSGKSIGNGQTIDFADTVKVEKVTADSLVLLRGDYRDAFSRQAE
;
A
#
# COMPACT_ATOMS: atom_id res chain seq x y z
N MET A 1 32.98 0.46 -42.69
CA MET A 1 31.71 0.82 -42.05
C MET A 1 31.67 0.18 -40.67
N ALA A 2 32.04 0.90 -39.62
CA ALA A 2 31.92 0.42 -38.25
C ALA A 2 30.45 0.58 -37.86
N GLY A 3 29.71 -0.50 -37.80
CA GLY A 3 28.40 -0.53 -37.18
C GLY A 3 28.58 -0.33 -35.69
N CYS A 4 28.26 0.85 -35.16
CA CYS A 4 28.02 1.04 -33.75
C CYS A 4 26.81 0.18 -33.38
N GLY A 5 27.04 -1.09 -33.02
CA GLY A 5 26.04 -1.87 -32.32
C GLY A 5 25.81 -1.18 -30.97
N ALA A 6 24.69 -0.47 -30.84
CA ALA A 6 24.25 -0.01 -29.54
C ALA A 6 24.16 -1.24 -28.64
N GLU A 7 25.04 -1.33 -27.63
CA GLU A 7 24.94 -2.38 -26.62
C GLU A 7 23.56 -2.30 -25.98
N LYS A 8 22.81 -3.36 -26.19
CA LYS A 8 21.46 -3.46 -25.64
C LYS A 8 21.56 -3.50 -24.13
N ASP A 9 20.90 -2.57 -23.44
CA ASP A 9 20.86 -2.59 -21.97
C ASP A 9 20.22 -3.90 -21.50
N ASN A 10 20.83 -4.53 -20.53
CA ASN A 10 20.27 -5.65 -19.80
C ASN A 10 19.25 -5.10 -18.80
N GLN A 11 18.32 -5.94 -18.41
CA GLN A 11 17.25 -5.58 -17.51
C GLN A 11 17.15 -6.62 -16.39
N GLU A 12 17.02 -6.13 -15.15
CA GLU A 12 16.70 -6.98 -14.01
C GLU A 12 15.52 -6.40 -13.24
N LYS A 13 14.65 -7.28 -12.74
CA LYS A 13 13.48 -6.92 -11.96
C LYS A 13 13.50 -7.62 -10.62
N GLY A 14 13.19 -6.88 -9.56
CA GLY A 14 13.16 -7.45 -8.21
C GLY A 14 12.44 -6.56 -7.22
N ILE A 15 12.39 -7.04 -5.99
CA ILE A 15 11.81 -6.32 -4.85
C ILE A 15 12.92 -5.54 -4.14
N ILE A 16 12.69 -4.29 -3.84
CA ILE A 16 13.63 -3.44 -3.11
C ILE A 16 13.69 -3.89 -1.65
N VAL A 17 14.86 -4.30 -1.21
CA VAL A 17 15.11 -4.74 0.18
C VAL A 17 16.00 -3.77 0.95
N ASP A 18 16.74 -2.92 0.24
CA ASP A 18 17.54 -1.85 0.81
C ASP A 18 17.75 -0.73 -0.20
N SER A 19 17.85 0.50 0.27
CA SER A 19 18.14 1.64 -0.58
C SER A 19 18.85 2.75 0.18
N THR A 20 19.79 3.40 -0.50
CA THR A 20 20.46 4.62 -0.05
C THR A 20 20.23 5.75 -1.08
N MET A 21 20.85 6.88 -0.85
CA MET A 21 20.81 8.00 -1.81
C MET A 21 21.26 7.60 -3.23
N ASN A 22 22.24 6.71 -3.33
CA ASN A 22 22.92 6.37 -4.58
C ASN A 22 22.95 4.87 -4.90
N THR A 23 22.26 4.04 -4.11
CA THR A 23 22.21 2.59 -4.32
C THR A 23 20.85 2.03 -4.08
N VAL A 24 20.55 0.92 -4.73
CA VAL A 24 19.39 0.09 -4.46
C VAL A 24 19.79 -1.37 -4.45
N THR A 25 19.27 -2.13 -3.51
CA THR A 25 19.46 -3.58 -3.44
C THR A 25 18.14 -4.27 -3.71
N LEU A 26 18.15 -5.18 -4.65
CA LEU A 26 16.98 -5.94 -5.08
C LEU A 26 17.12 -7.42 -4.76
N VAL A 27 16.02 -8.04 -4.40
CA VAL A 27 15.89 -9.50 -4.51
C VAL A 27 15.20 -9.79 -5.84
N SER A 28 15.94 -10.43 -6.74
CA SER A 28 15.45 -10.77 -8.08
C SER A 28 14.34 -11.82 -8.04
N THR A 29 13.65 -12.01 -9.15
CA THR A 29 12.64 -13.08 -9.28
C THR A 29 13.21 -14.49 -9.12
N ALA A 30 14.53 -14.65 -9.33
CA ALA A 30 15.26 -15.91 -9.09
C ALA A 30 15.67 -16.10 -7.62
N GLY A 31 15.49 -15.06 -6.77
CA GLY A 31 15.87 -15.09 -5.36
C GLY A 31 17.27 -14.56 -5.05
N ASP A 32 17.98 -14.06 -6.04
CA ASP A 32 19.33 -13.51 -5.87
C ASP A 32 19.27 -12.07 -5.31
N THR A 33 20.13 -11.76 -4.36
CA THR A 33 20.29 -10.41 -3.83
C THR A 33 21.35 -9.66 -4.64
N LEU A 34 20.93 -8.58 -5.30
CA LEU A 34 21.75 -7.83 -6.24
C LEU A 34 21.80 -6.35 -5.87
N GLY A 35 22.99 -5.78 -5.83
CA GLY A 35 23.22 -4.36 -5.56
C GLY A 35 23.44 -3.56 -6.85
N PHE A 36 22.84 -2.37 -6.91
CA PHE A 36 22.96 -1.46 -8.05
C PHE A 36 23.29 -0.05 -7.60
N SER A 37 24.20 0.59 -8.33
CA SER A 37 24.50 2.01 -8.15
C SER A 37 23.60 2.85 -9.03
N THR A 38 22.88 3.78 -8.41
CA THR A 38 21.94 4.68 -9.08
C THR A 38 22.46 6.12 -9.20
N MET A 39 23.77 6.32 -8.98
CA MET A 39 24.39 7.65 -8.94
C MET A 39 24.11 8.48 -10.20
N ASP A 40 24.24 7.87 -11.37
CA ASP A 40 24.04 8.51 -12.68
C ASP A 40 22.80 8.01 -13.41
N ALA A 41 21.91 7.32 -12.71
CA ALA A 41 20.74 6.70 -13.29
C ALA A 41 19.60 7.71 -13.52
N GLU A 42 18.91 7.58 -14.65
CA GLU A 42 17.57 8.14 -14.81
C GLU A 42 16.61 7.44 -13.84
N ARG A 43 15.92 8.21 -13.00
CA ARG A 43 15.00 7.66 -12.00
C ARG A 43 13.56 7.96 -12.34
N VAL A 44 12.76 6.91 -12.50
CA VAL A 44 11.31 6.98 -12.68
C VAL A 44 10.66 6.39 -11.44
N CYS A 45 10.46 7.22 -10.44
CA CYS A 45 9.99 6.85 -9.10
C CYS A 45 8.90 7.84 -8.65
N PRO A 46 7.67 7.74 -9.16
CA PRO A 46 6.60 8.73 -8.87
C PRO A 46 6.34 8.93 -7.38
N ASP A 47 6.43 7.86 -6.60
CA ASP A 47 6.19 7.83 -5.15
C ASP A 47 7.48 7.68 -4.33
N GLY A 48 8.64 7.88 -4.96
CA GLY A 48 9.95 7.65 -4.34
C GLY A 48 10.40 6.20 -4.43
N ILE A 49 11.44 5.86 -3.65
CA ILE A 49 12.01 4.52 -3.54
C ILE A 49 11.75 4.02 -2.13
N LEU A 50 10.89 3.02 -2.00
CA LEU A 50 10.52 2.45 -0.71
C LEU A 50 10.77 0.94 -0.67
N LEU A 51 11.12 0.44 0.50
CA LEU A 51 11.29 -1.01 0.69
C LEU A 51 9.99 -1.76 0.38
N GLY A 52 10.12 -2.89 -0.29
CA GLY A 52 8.98 -3.69 -0.73
C GLY A 52 8.41 -3.30 -2.10
N ASP A 53 8.79 -2.16 -2.66
CA ASP A 53 8.41 -1.79 -4.02
C ASP A 53 9.12 -2.67 -5.05
N THR A 54 8.53 -2.81 -6.22
CA THR A 54 9.17 -3.50 -7.34
C THR A 54 10.00 -2.51 -8.15
N ALA A 55 11.26 -2.84 -8.37
CA ALA A 55 12.14 -2.05 -9.23
C ALA A 55 12.53 -2.84 -10.48
N THR A 56 12.65 -2.12 -11.59
CA THR A 56 13.29 -2.58 -12.81
C THR A 56 14.51 -1.71 -13.06
N VAL A 57 15.67 -2.32 -13.17
CA VAL A 57 16.94 -1.65 -13.43
C VAL A 57 17.45 -2.01 -14.81
N TYR A 58 18.06 -1.04 -15.48
CA TYR A 58 18.68 -1.19 -16.79
C TYR A 58 20.17 -0.93 -16.65
N PHE A 59 20.99 -1.88 -17.10
CA PHE A 59 22.43 -1.85 -16.92
C PHE A 59 23.17 -2.47 -18.10
N LYS A 60 24.47 -2.20 -18.20
CA LYS A 60 25.35 -2.81 -19.19
C LYS A 60 26.22 -3.87 -18.53
N GLY A 61 26.54 -4.90 -19.31
CA GLY A 61 27.41 -5.97 -18.84
C GLY A 61 26.67 -7.08 -18.09
N LYS A 62 27.39 -7.77 -17.22
CA LYS A 62 26.89 -8.95 -16.48
C LYS A 62 26.62 -8.62 -15.02
N LEU A 63 25.63 -9.30 -14.46
CA LEU A 63 25.38 -9.30 -13.03
C LEU A 63 26.60 -9.89 -12.28
N LYS A 64 27.02 -9.21 -11.21
CA LYS A 64 28.10 -9.64 -10.34
C LYS A 64 27.63 -9.60 -8.89
N PRO A 65 27.33 -10.74 -8.28
CA PRO A 65 26.97 -10.80 -6.88
C PRO A 65 28.07 -10.18 -5.99
N GLY A 66 27.66 -9.35 -5.03
CA GLY A 66 28.56 -8.67 -4.11
C GLY A 66 29.18 -7.35 -4.62
N GLU A 67 28.90 -6.95 -5.85
CA GLU A 67 29.32 -5.66 -6.39
C GLU A 67 28.09 -4.80 -6.71
N TYR A 68 28.21 -3.46 -6.53
CA TYR A 68 27.21 -2.52 -6.99
C TYR A 68 27.38 -2.21 -8.47
N ILE A 69 26.42 -2.63 -9.28
CA ILE A 69 26.47 -2.48 -10.74
C ILE A 69 25.87 -1.13 -11.12
N PRO A 70 26.58 -0.28 -11.87
CA PRO A 70 26.02 0.98 -12.36
C PRO A 70 24.82 0.73 -13.28
N VAL A 71 23.73 1.42 -13.04
CA VAL A 71 22.55 1.36 -13.88
C VAL A 71 22.32 2.67 -14.64
N SER A 72 21.81 2.55 -15.86
CA SER A 72 21.45 3.70 -16.69
C SER A 72 20.06 4.24 -16.34
N LYS A 73 19.18 3.35 -15.88
CA LYS A 73 17.79 3.69 -15.52
C LYS A 73 17.26 2.81 -14.40
N LEU A 74 16.50 3.43 -13.52
CA LEU A 74 15.74 2.79 -12.45
C LEU A 74 14.26 3.17 -12.60
N VAL A 75 13.40 2.17 -12.71
CA VAL A 75 11.93 2.36 -12.70
C VAL A 75 11.36 1.67 -11.49
N VAL A 76 10.66 2.40 -10.64
CA VAL A 76 10.03 1.87 -9.44
C VAL A 76 8.52 1.88 -9.60
N ALA A 77 7.90 0.71 -9.42
CA ALA A 77 6.47 0.54 -9.31
C ALA A 77 6.11 0.31 -7.83
N ALA A 78 5.28 1.18 -7.28
CA ALA A 78 4.86 1.07 -5.88
C ALA A 78 4.18 -0.27 -5.62
N ALA A 79 4.55 -0.93 -4.52
CA ALA A 79 3.83 -2.11 -4.05
C ALA A 79 2.39 -1.73 -3.68
N PRO A 80 1.43 -2.65 -3.80
CA PRO A 80 0.09 -2.42 -3.27
C PRO A 80 0.17 -2.08 -1.78
N ARG A 81 -0.37 -0.92 -1.42
CA ARG A 81 -0.40 -0.43 -0.04
C ARG A 81 -1.84 -0.32 0.41
N PRO A 82 -2.39 -1.39 1.00
CA PRO A 82 -3.78 -1.41 1.44
C PRO A 82 -4.12 -0.23 2.35
N GLU A 83 -3.20 0.20 3.20
CA GLU A 83 -3.38 1.35 4.09
C GLU A 83 -3.66 2.66 3.34
N LYS A 84 -3.06 2.87 2.18
CA LYS A 84 -3.36 4.05 1.34
C LYS A 84 -4.73 3.96 0.69
N LEU A 85 -5.14 2.76 0.28
CA LEU A 85 -6.45 2.51 -0.31
C LEU A 85 -7.57 2.59 0.74
N LEU A 86 -7.26 2.31 2.00
CA LEU A 86 -8.23 2.42 3.11
C LEU A 86 -8.64 3.86 3.42
N VAL A 87 -7.78 4.83 3.15
CA VAL A 87 -8.11 6.26 3.36
C VAL A 87 -9.29 6.67 2.49
N GLY A 88 -10.32 7.23 3.11
CA GLY A 88 -11.54 7.67 2.45
C GLY A 88 -12.80 7.33 3.24
N SER A 89 -13.94 7.61 2.66
CA SER A 89 -15.25 7.34 3.25
C SER A 89 -15.86 6.07 2.67
N TRP A 90 -16.19 5.13 3.54
CA TRP A 90 -16.70 3.82 3.20
C TRP A 90 -18.09 3.64 3.76
N VAL A 91 -19.05 3.37 2.90
CA VAL A 91 -20.47 3.28 3.27
C VAL A 91 -21.13 2.02 2.73
N GLN A 92 -22.14 1.57 3.44
CA GLN A 92 -23.03 0.48 3.03
C GLN A 92 -24.49 0.92 3.25
N PRO A 93 -25.45 0.36 2.48
CA PRO A 93 -26.86 0.66 2.67
C PRO A 93 -27.32 0.28 4.09
N ILE A 94 -28.22 1.08 4.65
CA ILE A 94 -28.84 0.74 5.94
C ILE A 94 -30.00 -0.22 5.66
N PRO A 95 -30.01 -1.45 6.24
CA PRO A 95 -31.09 -2.40 6.00
C PRO A 95 -32.46 -1.84 6.40
N GLY A 96 -33.40 -1.81 5.45
CA GLY A 96 -34.77 -1.38 5.68
C GLY A 96 -35.00 0.13 5.83
N LEU A 97 -33.98 0.94 5.62
CA LEU A 97 -34.03 2.41 5.70
C LEU A 97 -33.41 3.05 4.47
N GLU A 98 -33.82 4.26 4.15
CA GLU A 98 -33.12 5.06 3.15
C GLU A 98 -31.81 5.62 3.74
N GLY A 99 -30.75 5.61 2.95
CA GLY A 99 -29.45 6.15 3.33
C GLY A 99 -28.36 5.12 3.41
N ALA A 100 -27.19 5.56 3.82
CA ALA A 100 -26.00 4.74 3.97
C ALA A 100 -25.33 5.06 5.31
N GLN A 101 -24.67 4.06 5.88
CA GLN A 101 -23.87 4.18 7.08
C GLN A 101 -22.46 3.65 6.84
N GLY A 102 -21.50 4.08 7.62
CA GLY A 102 -20.14 3.59 7.46
C GLY A 102 -19.13 4.33 8.29
N VAL A 103 -17.91 4.38 7.76
CA VAL A 103 -16.76 4.97 8.43
C VAL A 103 -15.92 5.78 7.46
N ALA A 104 -15.46 6.94 7.90
CA ALA A 104 -14.45 7.73 7.21
C ALA A 104 -13.09 7.49 7.88
N LEU A 105 -12.10 7.09 7.09
CA LEU A 105 -10.73 6.83 7.53
C LEU A 105 -9.82 7.94 6.98
N GLN A 106 -9.20 8.70 7.87
CA GLN A 106 -8.31 9.81 7.49
C GLN A 106 -6.86 9.35 7.44
N ALA A 107 -6.06 10.02 6.62
CA ALA A 107 -4.64 9.70 6.44
C ALA A 107 -3.80 9.89 7.72
N ASP A 108 -4.28 10.68 8.67
CA ASP A 108 -3.62 10.94 9.96
C ASP A 108 -3.90 9.86 11.02
N GLY A 109 -4.66 8.81 10.68
CA GLY A 109 -5.05 7.75 11.60
C GLY A 109 -6.32 8.04 12.40
N THR A 110 -6.99 9.16 12.16
CA THR A 110 -8.31 9.43 12.74
C THR A 110 -9.42 8.77 11.92
N ALA A 111 -10.52 8.45 12.58
CA ALA A 111 -11.70 7.90 11.98
C ALA A 111 -12.96 8.64 12.46
N ALA A 112 -13.99 8.60 11.64
CA ALA A 112 -15.30 9.16 11.98
C ALA A 112 -16.41 8.24 11.52
N SER A 113 -17.47 8.13 12.30
CA SER A 113 -18.66 7.38 11.91
C SER A 113 -19.52 8.19 10.93
N ILE A 114 -20.13 7.50 10.01
CA ILE A 114 -21.08 8.07 9.05
C ILE A 114 -22.46 7.50 9.37
N ASN A 115 -23.39 8.37 9.77
CA ASN A 115 -24.79 8.02 10.11
C ASN A 115 -24.94 6.90 11.15
N MET A 116 -24.02 6.83 12.12
CA MET A 116 -24.09 5.90 13.24
C MET A 116 -24.00 6.69 14.55
N ASN A 117 -25.12 6.87 15.24
CA ASN A 117 -25.20 7.68 16.45
C ASN A 117 -24.72 6.95 17.72
N THR A 118 -24.81 5.63 17.71
CA THR A 118 -24.48 4.78 18.87
C THR A 118 -23.05 4.24 18.83
N LEU A 119 -22.39 4.31 17.68
CA LEU A 119 -21.03 3.85 17.50
C LEU A 119 -20.20 4.97 16.86
N GLN A 120 -19.31 5.55 17.65
CA GLN A 120 -18.47 6.65 17.20
C GLN A 120 -17.03 6.18 17.07
N TYR A 121 -16.57 6.04 15.83
CA TYR A 121 -15.15 5.78 15.56
C TYR A 121 -14.33 7.05 15.76
N GLU A 122 -13.14 6.90 16.31
CA GLU A 122 -12.22 8.02 16.59
C GLU A 122 -10.84 7.80 15.93
N LYS A 123 -10.37 6.55 15.90
CA LYS A 123 -9.05 6.20 15.38
C LYS A 123 -9.09 4.90 14.59
N TRP A 124 -8.15 4.77 13.67
CA TRP A 124 -7.91 3.53 12.96
C TRP A 124 -6.42 3.28 12.76
N SER A 125 -6.06 2.03 12.59
CA SER A 125 -4.74 1.58 12.16
C SER A 125 -4.87 0.32 11.31
N TYR A 126 -3.85 0.04 10.52
CA TYR A 126 -3.79 -1.15 9.69
C TYR A 126 -2.44 -1.83 9.87
N ASP A 127 -2.46 -3.13 10.14
CA ASP A 127 -1.26 -3.94 10.29
C ASP A 127 -1.54 -5.39 9.86
N GLY A 128 -0.67 -5.92 8.96
CA GLY A 128 -0.68 -7.32 8.59
C GLY A 128 -1.99 -7.86 7.99
N GLY A 129 -2.84 -7.03 7.43
CA GLY A 129 -4.14 -7.42 6.90
C GLY A 129 -5.32 -7.11 7.85
N ASP A 130 -5.03 -6.66 9.05
CA ASP A 130 -6.03 -6.33 10.04
C ASP A 130 -6.24 -4.82 10.17
N LEU A 131 -7.50 -4.39 10.12
CA LEU A 131 -7.93 -3.03 10.38
C LEU A 131 -8.41 -2.95 11.83
N VAL A 132 -7.78 -2.10 12.61
CA VAL A 132 -8.20 -1.82 13.99
C VAL A 132 -8.96 -0.51 14.02
N LEU A 133 -10.19 -0.55 14.50
CA LEU A 133 -11.07 0.61 14.67
C LEU A 133 -11.32 0.80 16.17
N SER A 134 -11.07 1.99 16.68
CA SER A 134 -11.35 2.32 18.06
C SER A 134 -12.22 3.56 18.16
N GLY A 135 -12.94 3.67 19.26
CA GLY A 135 -13.86 4.77 19.49
C GLY A 135 -14.73 4.52 20.70
N LYS A 136 -15.95 5.04 20.64
CA LYS A 136 -16.92 5.00 21.73
C LYS A 136 -18.24 4.38 21.28
N SER A 137 -18.74 3.47 22.09
CA SER A 137 -20.09 2.93 21.97
C SER A 137 -21.00 3.64 22.99
N ILE A 138 -22.06 4.25 22.50
CA ILE A 138 -23.01 5.03 23.29
C ILE A 138 -24.35 4.29 23.31
N GLY A 139 -24.81 3.92 24.49
CA GLY A 139 -26.10 3.26 24.67
C GLY A 139 -26.50 3.17 26.15
N ASN A 140 -27.81 3.12 26.42
CA ASN A 140 -28.37 3.01 27.76
C ASN A 140 -27.83 4.02 28.78
N GLY A 141 -27.54 5.25 28.35
CA GLY A 141 -26.96 6.29 29.19
C GLY A 141 -25.49 6.08 29.55
N GLN A 142 -24.82 5.10 28.90
CA GLN A 142 -23.40 4.79 29.11
C GLN A 142 -22.58 5.04 27.86
N THR A 143 -21.34 5.45 28.05
CA THR A 143 -20.32 5.56 26.98
C THR A 143 -19.18 4.61 27.33
N ILE A 144 -18.90 3.68 26.43
CA ILE A 144 -17.87 2.65 26.62
C ILE A 144 -16.85 2.76 25.49
N ASP A 145 -15.57 2.84 25.86
CA ASP A 145 -14.48 2.77 24.87
C ASP A 145 -14.39 1.35 24.28
N PHE A 146 -14.17 1.25 22.99
CA PHE A 146 -13.99 -0.02 22.33
C PHE A 146 -12.82 0.02 21.34
N ALA A 147 -12.26 -1.13 21.07
CA ALA A 147 -11.35 -1.39 19.96
C ALA A 147 -11.78 -2.67 19.26
N ASP A 148 -12.00 -2.59 17.96
CA ASP A 148 -12.49 -3.69 17.14
C ASP A 148 -11.45 -4.00 16.06
N THR A 149 -11.06 -5.27 15.96
CA THR A 149 -10.11 -5.74 14.96
C THR A 149 -10.86 -6.54 13.92
N VAL A 150 -10.84 -6.08 12.68
CA VAL A 150 -11.49 -6.73 11.55
C VAL A 150 -10.46 -7.01 10.45
N LYS A 151 -10.60 -8.14 9.79
CA LYS A 151 -9.71 -8.52 8.69
C LYS A 151 -10.12 -7.80 7.40
N VAL A 152 -9.18 -7.22 6.71
CA VAL A 152 -9.39 -6.66 5.37
C VAL A 152 -9.27 -7.80 4.35
N GLU A 153 -10.40 -8.28 3.84
CA GLU A 153 -10.41 -9.31 2.80
C GLU A 153 -10.06 -8.72 1.44
N LYS A 154 -10.58 -7.52 1.16
CA LYS A 154 -10.36 -6.82 -0.10
C LYS A 154 -10.45 -5.32 0.10
N VAL A 155 -9.55 -4.58 -0.52
CA VAL A 155 -9.63 -3.13 -0.68
C VAL A 155 -9.22 -2.74 -2.09
N THR A 156 -10.04 -1.92 -2.73
CA THR A 156 -9.78 -1.34 -4.05
C THR A 156 -10.11 0.16 -4.02
N ALA A 157 -10.00 0.82 -5.15
CA ALA A 157 -10.39 2.22 -5.25
C ALA A 157 -11.87 2.45 -4.89
N ASP A 158 -12.76 1.47 -5.15
CA ASP A 158 -14.21 1.62 -5.04
C ASP A 158 -14.86 0.71 -4.00
N SER A 159 -14.18 -0.33 -3.55
CA SER A 159 -14.75 -1.39 -2.71
C SER A 159 -13.86 -1.73 -1.54
N LEU A 160 -14.48 -1.95 -0.39
CA LEU A 160 -13.86 -2.47 0.81
C LEU A 160 -14.69 -3.64 1.34
N VAL A 161 -14.05 -4.78 1.57
CA VAL A 161 -14.67 -5.95 2.18
C VAL A 161 -13.93 -6.28 3.46
N LEU A 162 -14.65 -6.25 4.57
CA LEU A 162 -14.16 -6.58 5.90
C LEU A 162 -14.75 -7.91 6.37
N LEU A 163 -13.93 -8.72 7.01
CA LEU A 163 -14.36 -9.94 7.68
C LEU A 163 -14.36 -9.74 9.18
N ARG A 164 -15.52 -10.02 9.79
CA ARG A 164 -15.70 -10.02 11.23
C ARG A 164 -16.20 -11.41 11.65
N GLY A 165 -15.28 -12.29 12.00
CA GLY A 165 -15.60 -13.71 12.16
C GLY A 165 -16.10 -14.29 10.85
N ASP A 166 -17.31 -14.86 10.84
CA ASP A 166 -17.96 -15.41 9.65
C ASP A 166 -18.77 -14.37 8.85
N TYR A 167 -18.86 -13.14 9.35
CA TYR A 167 -19.59 -12.07 8.68
C TYR A 167 -18.68 -11.29 7.73
N ARG A 168 -19.21 -11.04 6.55
CA ARG A 168 -18.57 -10.25 5.50
C ARG A 168 -19.34 -8.96 5.30
N ASP A 169 -18.69 -7.85 5.64
CA ASP A 169 -19.23 -6.51 5.45
C ASP A 169 -18.64 -5.89 4.18
N ALA A 170 -19.50 -5.57 3.22
CA ALA A 170 -19.10 -4.94 1.97
C ALA A 170 -19.48 -3.46 1.97
N PHE A 171 -18.50 -2.61 1.72
CA PHE A 171 -18.65 -1.17 1.64
C PHE A 171 -18.29 -0.67 0.24
N SER A 172 -18.89 0.43 -0.13
CA SER A 172 -18.54 1.19 -1.32
C SER A 172 -17.91 2.51 -0.91
N ARG A 173 -16.99 3.02 -1.74
CA ARG A 173 -16.43 4.34 -1.52
C ARG A 173 -17.49 5.40 -1.78
N GLN A 174 -17.69 6.28 -0.81
CA GLN A 174 -18.58 7.44 -1.00
C GLN A 174 -17.77 8.51 -1.77
N ALA A 175 -18.38 9.06 -2.81
CA ALA A 175 -17.84 10.22 -3.50
C ALA A 175 -17.88 11.46 -2.59
N GLU A 176 -16.78 12.22 -2.59
CA GLU A 176 -16.73 13.52 -1.90
C GLU A 176 -17.54 14.59 -2.63
#